data_600fa3f28a3962fc30edf72bccb6eef0
#
_entry.id   600fa3f28a3962fc30edf72bccb6eef0
#
_cell.length_a   1.000
_cell.length_b   1.000
_cell.length_c   1.000
_cell.angle_alpha   90.00
_cell.angle_beta   90.00
_cell.angle_gamma   90.00
#
_symmetry.space_group_name_H-M   'P 1'
#
loop_
_entity.id
_entity.type
_entity.pdbx_description
1 polymer ?
#
loop_
_entity_poly.entity_id
_entity_poly.type
_entity_poly.pdbx_seq_one_letter_code
_entity_poly.pdbx_strand_id
1 'polypeptide(L)'
;MRVMLGVAIAASLLGAPGAYAIPMAGSTASPHYWQCVPIARSLSGIQIKGDAHSWWGQAEGRYQRGNAPKRGAVLAFKPHGGMTLGHVAAVSRVIDDRTILVTHSNWSPINGERGQIERNVKVVDVSDEGDWSRVRVWFAPSQSLGTTAWPVHGFIYPDGRAPMRLPDGVEPAAHPVSAPSPATPPRLSYAKLDALRTSGAVQAPRPTGRLSYLGKMLGQLK
;
A
#
# COMPACT_ATOMS: atom_id res chain seq x y z
N MET A 1 16.74 -5.36 -100.37
CA MET A 1 15.98 -4.62 -99.40
C MET A 1 15.53 -5.62 -98.34
N ARG A 2 16.20 -5.64 -97.20
CA ARG A 2 15.87 -6.51 -96.06
C ARG A 2 15.42 -5.65 -94.87
N VAL A 3 14.18 -5.74 -94.54
CA VAL A 3 13.58 -5.08 -93.36
C VAL A 3 13.83 -5.96 -92.17
N MET A 4 14.56 -5.46 -91.16
CA MET A 4 14.74 -6.10 -89.86
C MET A 4 13.60 -5.61 -88.96
N LEU A 5 12.80 -6.59 -88.49
CA LEU A 5 11.74 -6.34 -87.50
C LEU A 5 12.33 -6.51 -86.10
N GLY A 6 12.44 -5.41 -85.35
CA GLY A 6 12.90 -5.43 -83.97
C GLY A 6 11.74 -5.76 -83.02
N VAL A 7 11.90 -6.82 -82.23
CA VAL A 7 10.99 -7.20 -81.14
C VAL A 7 11.42 -6.48 -79.87
N ALA A 8 10.58 -5.59 -79.36
CA ALA A 8 10.75 -4.94 -78.10
C ALA A 8 10.15 -5.81 -76.98
N ILE A 9 11.00 -6.28 -76.07
CA ILE A 9 10.59 -7.02 -74.84
C ILE A 9 10.30 -5.98 -73.74
N ALA A 10 9.03 -5.82 -73.36
CA ALA A 10 8.64 -5.01 -72.24
C ALA A 10 8.82 -5.83 -70.93
N ALA A 11 9.75 -5.42 -70.12
CA ALA A 11 9.94 -5.96 -68.77
C ALA A 11 8.95 -5.30 -67.77
N SER A 12 7.98 -6.08 -67.31
CA SER A 12 7.03 -5.66 -66.28
C SER A 12 7.70 -5.74 -64.93
N LEU A 13 8.00 -4.62 -64.29
CA LEU A 13 8.43 -4.50 -62.90
C LEU A 13 7.19 -4.67 -62.01
N LEU A 14 7.05 -5.86 -61.41
CA LEU A 14 6.13 -6.06 -60.31
C LEU A 14 6.67 -5.33 -59.05
N GLY A 15 6.12 -4.18 -58.74
CA GLY A 15 6.34 -3.48 -57.48
C GLY A 15 5.72 -4.25 -56.32
N ALA A 16 6.56 -4.74 -55.39
CA ALA A 16 6.09 -5.28 -54.12
C ALA A 16 5.41 -4.18 -53.29
N PRO A 17 4.23 -4.45 -52.64
CA PRO A 17 3.63 -3.47 -51.74
C PRO A 17 4.54 -3.29 -50.54
N GLY A 18 5.10 -2.10 -50.39
CA GLY A 18 5.85 -1.70 -49.20
C GLY A 18 4.92 -1.76 -47.98
N ALA A 19 5.26 -2.61 -47.05
CA ALA A 19 4.62 -2.60 -45.74
C ALA A 19 4.95 -1.27 -45.05
N TYR A 20 4.02 -0.34 -45.04
CA TYR A 20 4.12 0.85 -44.21
C TYR A 20 4.01 0.40 -42.74
N ALA A 21 5.13 0.27 -42.05
CA ALA A 21 5.16 0.17 -40.60
C ALA A 21 4.61 1.48 -40.05
N ILE A 22 3.37 1.43 -39.54
CA ILE A 22 2.80 2.53 -38.76
C ILE A 22 3.66 2.64 -37.50
N PRO A 23 4.41 3.74 -37.28
CA PRO A 23 5.07 3.90 -36.00
C PRO A 23 3.98 3.92 -34.94
N MET A 24 3.96 2.90 -34.09
CA MET A 24 3.23 2.95 -32.83
C MET A 24 3.80 4.17 -32.10
N ALA A 25 3.05 5.26 -32.13
CA ALA A 25 3.32 6.40 -31.27
C ALA A 25 3.17 5.90 -29.85
N GLY A 26 4.28 5.40 -29.28
CA GLY A 26 4.37 5.16 -27.86
C GLY A 26 3.99 6.47 -27.19
N SER A 27 2.87 6.46 -26.50
CA SER A 27 2.45 7.59 -25.69
C SER A 27 3.55 7.83 -24.65
N THR A 28 4.46 8.75 -24.95
CA THR A 28 5.40 9.31 -23.99
C THR A 28 4.68 10.33 -23.11
N ALA A 29 3.55 9.93 -22.52
CA ALA A 29 3.01 10.67 -21.42
C ALA A 29 4.06 10.58 -20.29
N SER A 30 4.71 11.70 -20.00
CA SER A 30 5.58 11.79 -18.83
C SER A 30 4.85 11.20 -17.65
N PRO A 31 5.46 10.31 -16.87
CA PRO A 31 4.79 9.68 -15.75
C PRO A 31 4.22 10.80 -14.86
N HIS A 32 2.92 10.79 -14.68
CA HIS A 32 2.23 11.83 -13.93
C HIS A 32 2.66 11.73 -12.47
N TYR A 33 3.36 12.76 -11.97
CA TYR A 33 3.82 12.79 -10.59
C TYR A 33 2.67 13.21 -9.67
N TRP A 34 2.04 12.23 -9.03
CA TRP A 34 0.94 12.47 -8.11
C TRP A 34 1.42 12.71 -6.68
N GLN A 35 0.90 13.76 -6.06
CA GLN A 35 1.07 14.03 -4.64
C GLN A 35 -0.05 13.38 -3.82
N CYS A 36 0.23 13.05 -2.55
CA CYS A 36 -0.74 12.38 -1.67
C CYS A 36 -2.01 13.22 -1.45
N VAL A 37 -1.89 14.52 -1.30
CA VAL A 37 -3.02 15.43 -1.00
C VAL A 37 -4.09 15.45 -2.10
N PRO A 38 -3.78 15.69 -3.39
CA PRO A 38 -4.78 15.60 -4.46
C PRO A 38 -5.50 14.26 -4.51
N ILE A 39 -4.76 13.16 -4.35
CA ILE A 39 -5.33 11.81 -4.38
C ILE A 39 -6.22 11.55 -3.16
N ALA A 40 -5.80 11.92 -1.96
CA ALA A 40 -6.62 11.78 -0.76
C ALA A 40 -7.94 12.57 -0.88
N ARG A 41 -7.90 13.80 -1.41
CA ARG A 41 -9.09 14.61 -1.68
C ARG A 41 -10.04 13.94 -2.67
N SER A 42 -9.50 13.50 -3.79
CA SER A 42 -10.29 12.85 -4.86
C SER A 42 -10.99 11.60 -4.36
N LEU A 43 -10.31 10.81 -3.52
CA LEU A 43 -10.83 9.53 -3.03
C LEU A 43 -11.77 9.67 -1.83
N SER A 44 -11.53 10.63 -0.96
CA SER A 44 -12.32 10.79 0.28
C SER A 44 -13.45 11.81 0.17
N GLY A 45 -13.37 12.74 -0.80
CA GLY A 45 -14.26 13.88 -0.89
C GLY A 45 -13.96 14.99 0.12
N ILE A 46 -12.99 14.81 1.01
CA ILE A 46 -12.57 15.81 1.99
C ILE A 46 -11.91 16.99 1.27
N GLN A 47 -12.44 18.21 1.45
CA GLN A 47 -12.00 19.40 0.74
C GLN A 47 -11.02 20.25 1.57
N ILE A 48 -9.93 19.63 2.05
CA ILE A 48 -8.81 20.31 2.70
C ILE A 48 -7.68 20.50 1.68
N LYS A 49 -7.06 21.67 1.70
CA LYS A 49 -5.94 22.05 0.82
C LYS A 49 -4.68 22.31 1.65
N GLY A 50 -3.55 22.47 0.98
CA GLY A 50 -2.24 22.68 1.61
C GLY A 50 -1.55 21.37 1.95
N ASP A 51 -0.42 21.45 2.65
CA ASP A 51 0.43 20.32 2.96
C ASP A 51 -0.23 19.33 3.92
N ALA A 52 0.13 18.06 3.78
CA ALA A 52 -0.51 16.96 4.51
C ALA A 52 -0.47 17.14 6.04
N HIS A 53 0.63 17.69 6.59
CA HIS A 53 0.76 17.92 8.02
C HIS A 53 -0.30 18.89 8.59
N SER A 54 -0.82 19.79 7.76
CA SER A 54 -1.83 20.75 8.18
C SER A 54 -3.27 20.21 8.21
N TRP A 55 -3.49 19.03 7.60
CA TRP A 55 -4.83 18.49 7.42
C TRP A 55 -5.57 18.19 8.71
N TRP A 56 -4.86 17.65 9.70
CA TRP A 56 -5.46 17.34 10.99
C TRP A 56 -6.00 18.58 11.69
N GLY A 57 -5.22 19.65 11.72
CA GLY A 57 -5.66 20.93 12.30
C GLY A 57 -6.80 21.57 11.50
N GLN A 58 -6.70 21.59 10.16
CA GLN A 58 -7.75 22.14 9.30
C GLN A 58 -9.07 21.36 9.34
N ALA A 59 -9.04 20.10 9.75
CA ALA A 59 -10.24 19.27 9.92
C ALA A 59 -11.05 19.67 11.16
N GLU A 60 -10.44 20.38 12.12
CA GLU A 60 -11.11 20.81 13.33
C GLU A 60 -12.33 21.69 13.03
N GLY A 61 -13.47 21.35 13.63
CA GLY A 61 -14.73 22.07 13.40
C GLY A 61 -15.35 21.91 11.99
N ARG A 62 -14.68 21.19 11.06
CA ARG A 62 -15.14 20.98 9.68
C ARG A 62 -15.45 19.51 9.37
N TYR A 63 -14.66 18.60 9.89
CA TYR A 63 -14.78 17.17 9.70
C TYR A 63 -14.62 16.45 11.04
N GLN A 64 -15.33 15.36 11.22
CA GLN A 64 -15.09 14.52 12.38
C GLN A 64 -13.70 13.89 12.31
N ARG A 65 -13.07 13.73 13.47
CA ARG A 65 -11.76 13.10 13.64
C ARG A 65 -11.85 12.00 14.69
N GLY A 66 -11.01 11.00 14.60
CA GLY A 66 -10.95 9.92 15.61
C GLY A 66 -9.92 8.86 15.27
N ASN A 67 -9.89 7.80 16.05
CA ASN A 67 -8.88 6.74 15.96
C ASN A 67 -9.43 5.43 15.38
N ALA A 68 -10.71 5.32 15.09
CA ALA A 68 -11.28 4.12 14.48
C ALA A 68 -11.19 4.20 12.95
N PRO A 69 -10.58 3.23 12.27
CA PRO A 69 -10.51 3.22 10.83
C PRO A 69 -11.92 3.01 10.22
N LYS A 70 -12.23 3.78 9.18
CA LYS A 70 -13.46 3.62 8.39
C LYS A 70 -13.12 3.74 6.91
N ARG A 71 -13.76 2.94 6.05
CA ARG A 71 -13.63 3.09 4.60
C ARG A 71 -13.98 4.52 4.18
N GLY A 72 -13.16 5.14 3.33
CA GLY A 72 -13.31 6.51 2.88
C GLY A 72 -12.70 7.57 3.80
N ALA A 73 -12.35 7.22 5.04
CA ALA A 73 -11.60 8.13 5.93
C ALA A 73 -10.18 8.37 5.40
N VAL A 74 -9.58 9.46 5.82
CA VAL A 74 -8.18 9.79 5.51
C VAL A 74 -7.33 9.59 6.75
N LEU A 75 -6.36 8.68 6.69
CA LEU A 75 -5.32 8.52 7.70
C LEU A 75 -4.32 9.68 7.55
N ALA A 76 -4.14 10.45 8.62
CA ALA A 76 -3.28 11.63 8.66
C ALA A 76 -1.99 11.33 9.43
N PHE A 77 -0.87 11.30 8.73
CA PHE A 77 0.46 11.07 9.30
C PHE A 77 1.05 12.38 9.84
N LYS A 78 1.71 12.28 10.98
CA LYS A 78 2.53 13.39 11.51
C LYS A 78 3.84 13.49 10.73
N PRO A 79 4.45 14.68 10.63
CA PRO A 79 5.84 14.79 10.21
C PRO A 79 6.74 13.87 11.03
N HIS A 80 7.63 13.14 10.34
CA HIS A 80 8.55 12.22 11.00
C HIS A 80 9.77 11.94 10.12
N GLY A 81 10.98 12.09 10.68
CA GLY A 81 12.21 11.90 9.92
C GLY A 81 12.25 12.76 8.65
N GLY A 82 12.57 12.17 7.52
CA GLY A 82 12.61 12.86 6.21
C GLY A 82 11.24 13.24 5.64
N MET A 83 10.13 12.81 6.23
CA MET A 83 8.77 13.15 5.81
C MET A 83 8.28 14.43 6.54
N THR A 84 8.89 15.56 6.22
CA THR A 84 8.67 16.83 6.92
C THR A 84 7.29 17.44 6.67
N LEU A 85 6.68 17.19 5.53
CA LEU A 85 5.34 17.67 5.16
C LEU A 85 4.21 16.75 5.61
N GLY A 86 4.53 15.68 6.34
CA GLY A 86 3.54 14.66 6.68
C GLY A 86 3.04 13.88 5.47
N HIS A 87 1.99 13.09 5.66
CA HIS A 87 1.38 12.30 4.59
C HIS A 87 -0.11 12.08 4.86
N VAL A 88 -0.87 11.84 3.81
CA VAL A 88 -2.29 11.47 3.89
C VAL A 88 -2.60 10.30 2.97
N ALA A 89 -3.43 9.37 3.45
CA ALA A 89 -3.82 8.17 2.71
C ALA A 89 -5.31 7.87 2.89
N ALA A 90 -6.03 7.62 1.80
CA ALA A 90 -7.44 7.28 1.86
C ALA A 90 -7.63 5.79 2.19
N VAL A 91 -8.43 5.48 3.20
CA VAL A 91 -8.75 4.10 3.59
C VAL A 91 -9.65 3.47 2.54
N SER A 92 -9.14 2.46 1.83
CA SER A 92 -9.90 1.70 0.83
C SER A 92 -10.68 0.53 1.44
N ARG A 93 -10.13 -0.09 2.49
CA ARG A 93 -10.75 -1.22 3.19
C ARG A 93 -10.26 -1.32 4.63
N VAL A 94 -11.13 -1.73 5.54
CA VAL A 94 -10.77 -2.22 6.88
C VAL A 94 -10.77 -3.74 6.81
N ILE A 95 -9.67 -4.37 7.21
CA ILE A 95 -9.49 -5.83 7.17
C ILE A 95 -9.81 -6.41 8.55
N ASP A 96 -9.20 -5.84 9.59
CA ASP A 96 -9.40 -6.21 10.99
C ASP A 96 -9.09 -5.01 11.89
N ASP A 97 -9.10 -5.20 13.21
CA ASP A 97 -8.91 -4.14 14.21
C ASP A 97 -7.55 -3.43 14.11
N ARG A 98 -6.56 -4.09 13.52
CA ARG A 98 -5.17 -3.61 13.41
C ARG A 98 -4.67 -3.48 11.97
N THR A 99 -5.50 -3.81 10.98
CA THR A 99 -5.06 -3.85 9.57
C THR A 99 -6.06 -3.16 8.66
N ILE A 100 -5.58 -2.21 7.89
CA ILE A 100 -6.35 -1.56 6.83
C ILE A 100 -5.60 -1.63 5.50
N LEU A 101 -6.32 -1.39 4.42
CA LEU A 101 -5.77 -1.07 3.12
C LEU A 101 -6.05 0.39 2.81
N VAL A 102 -5.06 1.06 2.25
CA VAL A 102 -5.18 2.46 1.83
C VAL A 102 -4.87 2.61 0.34
N THR A 103 -5.34 3.70 -0.25
CA THR A 103 -4.86 4.21 -1.53
C THR A 103 -4.23 5.57 -1.30
N HIS A 104 -3.02 5.74 -1.77
CA HIS A 104 -2.26 6.98 -1.67
C HIS A 104 -1.33 7.15 -2.87
N SER A 105 -0.48 8.16 -2.85
CA SER A 105 0.56 8.35 -3.86
C SER A 105 1.81 8.95 -3.24
N ASN A 106 2.90 8.90 -3.98
CA ASN A 106 4.19 9.47 -3.57
C ASN A 106 4.76 8.84 -2.28
N TRP A 107 4.53 7.55 -2.08
CA TRP A 107 5.02 6.81 -0.92
C TRP A 107 6.25 5.98 -1.24
N SER A 108 6.10 4.94 -2.06
CA SER A 108 7.20 4.08 -2.45
C SER A 108 7.91 4.58 -3.71
N PRO A 109 9.25 4.51 -3.80
CA PRO A 109 9.91 4.59 -5.09
C PRO A 109 9.67 3.28 -5.85
N ILE A 110 8.95 3.36 -6.97
CA ILE A 110 8.70 2.23 -7.88
C ILE A 110 9.57 2.47 -9.10
N ASN A 111 10.41 1.49 -9.48
CA ASN A 111 11.42 1.65 -10.52
C ASN A 111 12.34 2.87 -10.33
N GLY A 112 12.65 3.19 -9.07
CA GLY A 112 13.51 4.32 -8.70
C GLY A 112 12.81 5.68 -8.64
N GLU A 113 11.55 5.79 -9.04
CA GLU A 113 10.79 7.04 -9.08
C GLU A 113 9.63 7.04 -8.08
N ARG A 114 9.22 8.23 -7.64
CA ARG A 114 8.05 8.45 -6.79
C ARG A 114 6.92 9.11 -7.59
N GLY A 115 5.77 9.26 -6.96
CA GLY A 115 4.63 9.96 -7.55
C GLY A 115 3.58 9.05 -8.17
N GLN A 116 3.76 7.72 -8.10
CA GLN A 116 2.74 6.76 -8.53
C GLN A 116 1.61 6.69 -7.52
N ILE A 117 0.42 6.32 -7.99
CA ILE A 117 -0.71 5.98 -7.13
C ILE A 117 -0.59 4.51 -6.74
N GLU A 118 -0.52 4.26 -5.44
CA GLU A 118 -0.43 2.91 -4.87
C GLU A 118 -1.79 2.54 -4.26
N ARG A 119 -2.38 1.43 -4.72
CA ARG A 119 -3.69 0.94 -4.24
C ARG A 119 -3.53 -0.26 -3.33
N ASN A 120 -4.49 -0.38 -2.40
CA ASN A 120 -4.56 -1.53 -1.48
C ASN A 120 -3.25 -1.74 -0.72
N VAL A 121 -2.58 -0.65 -0.40
CA VAL A 121 -1.36 -0.66 0.39
C VAL A 121 -1.70 -1.03 1.82
N LYS A 122 -1.09 -2.10 2.32
CA LYS A 122 -1.33 -2.57 3.69
C LYS A 122 -0.73 -1.60 4.69
N VAL A 123 -1.55 -1.22 5.67
CA VAL A 123 -1.16 -0.45 6.84
C VAL A 123 -1.55 -1.24 8.08
N VAL A 124 -0.60 -1.43 8.99
CA VAL A 124 -0.80 -2.17 10.24
C VAL A 124 -0.59 -1.23 11.40
N ASP A 125 -1.55 -1.22 12.30
CA ASP A 125 -1.39 -0.56 13.61
C ASP A 125 -0.37 -1.32 14.45
N VAL A 126 0.67 -0.61 14.88
CA VAL A 126 1.75 -1.14 15.74
C VAL A 126 1.86 -0.35 17.05
N SER A 127 0.82 0.42 17.40
CA SER A 127 0.72 1.05 18.70
C SER A 127 0.49 0.01 19.80
N ASP A 128 1.00 0.28 20.98
CA ASP A 128 0.90 -0.66 22.12
C ASP A 128 -0.56 -0.83 22.56
N GLU A 129 -1.34 0.26 22.54
CA GLU A 129 -2.74 0.30 22.99
C GLU A 129 -3.74 -0.09 21.89
N GLY A 130 -3.30 -0.29 20.65
CA GLY A 130 -4.23 -0.55 19.54
C GLY A 130 -5.07 0.64 19.12
N ASP A 131 -4.56 1.83 19.36
CA ASP A 131 -5.24 3.11 19.20
C ASP A 131 -4.93 3.83 17.89
N TRP A 132 -4.20 3.16 16.99
CA TRP A 132 -3.78 3.72 15.71
C TRP A 132 -2.88 4.95 15.82
N SER A 133 -2.21 5.17 16.96
CA SER A 133 -1.25 6.28 17.11
C SER A 133 0.06 6.05 16.37
N ARG A 134 0.38 4.80 16.00
CA ARG A 134 1.58 4.38 15.27
C ARG A 134 1.25 3.29 14.27
N VAL A 135 1.74 3.44 13.03
CA VAL A 135 1.49 2.46 11.98
C VAL A 135 2.75 2.07 11.23
N ARG A 136 2.78 0.85 10.69
CA ARG A 136 3.70 0.45 9.63
C ARG A 136 2.96 0.34 8.32
N VAL A 137 3.61 0.77 7.26
CA VAL A 137 3.05 0.83 5.91
C VAL A 137 3.84 -0.09 5.01
N TRP A 138 3.18 -0.83 4.15
CA TRP A 138 3.84 -1.61 3.10
C TRP A 138 4.74 -0.72 2.25
N PHE A 139 5.93 -1.23 1.92
CA PHE A 139 6.93 -0.50 1.17
C PHE A 139 7.38 -1.32 -0.03
N ALA A 140 7.04 -0.87 -1.22
CA ALA A 140 7.24 -1.63 -2.45
C ALA A 140 8.70 -2.09 -2.70
N PRO A 141 9.74 -1.27 -2.45
CA PRO A 141 11.12 -1.72 -2.66
C PRO A 141 11.54 -2.93 -1.83
N SER A 142 11.00 -3.09 -0.61
CA SER A 142 11.31 -4.23 0.24
C SER A 142 10.31 -5.37 0.12
N GLN A 143 9.23 -5.20 -0.67
CA GLN A 143 8.12 -6.17 -0.79
C GLN A 143 7.59 -6.65 0.58
N SER A 144 7.58 -5.77 1.57
CA SER A 144 7.21 -6.07 2.96
C SER A 144 6.69 -4.82 3.68
N LEU A 145 6.18 -4.99 4.89
CA LEU A 145 5.93 -3.87 5.78
C LEU A 145 7.24 -3.15 6.08
N GLY A 146 7.26 -1.84 5.87
CA GLY A 146 8.39 -0.99 6.25
C GLY A 146 8.74 -1.14 7.73
N THR A 147 9.99 -0.89 8.07
CA THR A 147 10.48 -1.01 9.46
C THR A 147 10.11 0.17 10.35
N THR A 148 9.85 1.34 9.75
CA THR A 148 9.50 2.56 10.46
C THR A 148 8.09 2.48 11.06
N ALA A 149 7.97 2.74 12.35
CA ALA A 149 6.68 2.96 13.02
C ALA A 149 6.33 4.46 12.91
N TRP A 150 5.50 4.79 11.94
CA TRP A 150 5.11 6.16 11.62
C TRP A 150 4.09 6.68 12.63
N PRO A 151 4.33 7.83 13.28
CA PRO A 151 3.33 8.45 14.12
C PRO A 151 2.21 9.05 13.27
N VAL A 152 0.97 8.86 13.70
CA VAL A 152 -0.21 9.42 13.04
C VAL A 152 -1.04 10.24 14.01
N HIS A 153 -1.87 11.14 13.47
CA HIS A 153 -2.87 11.87 14.23
C HIS A 153 -4.13 11.04 14.46
N GLY A 154 -4.47 10.18 13.49
CA GLY A 154 -5.70 9.41 13.41
C GLY A 154 -6.37 9.55 12.05
N PHE A 155 -7.70 9.41 12.04
CA PHE A 155 -8.53 9.42 10.84
C PHE A 155 -9.41 10.66 10.77
N ILE A 156 -9.47 11.29 9.60
CA ILE A 156 -10.41 12.36 9.26
C ILE A 156 -11.55 11.71 8.48
N TYR A 157 -12.79 11.89 8.92
CA TYR A 157 -13.95 11.25 8.30
C TYR A 157 -14.65 12.20 7.33
N PRO A 158 -15.00 11.73 6.11
CA PRO A 158 -15.77 12.55 5.18
C PRO A 158 -17.18 12.80 5.72
N ASP A 159 -17.77 13.90 5.29
CA ASP A 159 -19.12 14.34 5.66
C ASP A 159 -20.26 13.69 4.84
N GLY A 160 -19.97 12.55 4.21
CA GLY A 160 -20.94 11.80 3.40
C GLY A 160 -21.04 12.23 1.94
N ARG A 161 -20.22 13.17 1.48
CA ARG A 161 -20.26 13.70 0.11
C ARG A 161 -19.43 12.93 -0.92
N ALA A 162 -18.92 11.78 -0.62
CA ALA A 162 -17.90 11.22 -1.46
C ALA A 162 -18.36 10.20 -2.48
N PRO A 163 -17.95 10.29 -3.73
CA PRO A 163 -17.52 9.10 -4.44
C PRO A 163 -16.00 8.97 -4.41
N MET A 164 -15.51 7.81 -4.01
CA MET A 164 -14.12 7.44 -4.21
C MET A 164 -13.86 7.27 -5.72
N ARG A 165 -13.35 8.31 -6.36
CA ARG A 165 -13.00 8.27 -7.77
C ARG A 165 -11.56 8.70 -7.95
N LEU A 166 -10.77 7.88 -8.61
CA LEU A 166 -9.47 8.34 -9.10
C LEU A 166 -9.67 9.32 -10.27
N PRO A 167 -8.73 10.23 -10.47
CA PRO A 167 -8.71 11.03 -11.69
C PRO A 167 -8.76 10.15 -12.95
N ASP A 168 -9.45 10.58 -13.98
CA ASP A 168 -9.58 9.84 -15.23
C ASP A 168 -8.19 9.62 -15.88
N GLY A 169 -7.98 8.45 -16.46
CA GLY A 169 -6.73 8.08 -17.14
C GLY A 169 -5.60 7.60 -16.23
N VAL A 170 -5.85 7.40 -14.94
CA VAL A 170 -4.84 6.88 -14.01
C VAL A 170 -4.99 5.38 -13.83
N GLU A 171 -4.07 4.62 -14.40
CA GLU A 171 -3.85 3.20 -14.05
C GLU A 171 -2.93 3.13 -12.82
N PRO A 172 -3.43 2.68 -11.68
CA PRO A 172 -2.61 2.59 -10.47
C PRO A 172 -1.73 1.36 -10.48
N ALA A 173 -0.54 1.48 -9.91
CA ALA A 173 0.31 0.34 -9.63
C ALA A 173 -0.45 -0.67 -8.74
N ALA A 174 -0.62 -1.89 -9.23
CA ALA A 174 -1.21 -2.97 -8.47
C ALA A 174 -0.17 -3.53 -7.49
N HIS A 175 -0.43 -3.44 -6.19
CA HIS A 175 0.32 -4.21 -5.22
C HIS A 175 -0.36 -5.56 -5.03
N PRO A 176 0.40 -6.67 -4.99
CA PRO A 176 -0.18 -7.95 -4.61
C PRO A 176 -0.78 -7.79 -3.21
N VAL A 177 -2.08 -7.99 -3.13
CA VAL A 177 -2.76 -8.10 -1.83
C VAL A 177 -2.28 -9.42 -1.26
N SER A 178 -1.25 -9.40 -0.41
CA SER A 178 -0.88 -10.60 0.35
C SER A 178 -2.14 -11.08 1.05
N ALA A 179 -2.45 -12.37 0.91
CA ALA A 179 -3.56 -12.99 1.62
C ALA A 179 -3.55 -12.56 3.09
N PRO A 180 -4.71 -12.36 3.73
CA PRO A 180 -4.74 -11.98 5.13
C PRO A 180 -3.88 -12.95 5.91
N SER A 181 -2.89 -12.42 6.61
CA SER A 181 -2.12 -13.22 7.58
C SER A 181 -3.13 -13.84 8.54
N PRO A 182 -3.03 -15.13 8.91
CA PRO A 182 -3.94 -15.71 9.87
C PRO A 182 -4.01 -14.78 11.08
N ALA A 183 -5.24 -14.46 11.49
CA ALA A 183 -5.50 -13.53 12.58
C ALA A 183 -4.62 -13.91 13.77
N THR A 184 -3.73 -13.02 14.18
CA THR A 184 -3.03 -13.18 15.45
C THR A 184 -4.10 -13.23 16.52
N PRO A 185 -4.17 -14.29 17.34
CA PRO A 185 -5.17 -14.35 18.39
C PRO A 185 -5.04 -13.08 19.26
N PRO A 186 -6.17 -12.56 19.76
CA PRO A 186 -6.14 -11.33 20.54
C PRO A 186 -5.16 -11.51 21.70
N ARG A 187 -4.17 -10.64 21.78
CA ARG A 187 -3.26 -10.59 22.93
C ARG A 187 -4.11 -10.20 24.13
N LEU A 188 -4.37 -11.17 24.99
CA LEU A 188 -4.93 -10.89 26.31
C LEU A 188 -3.98 -9.91 27.02
N SER A 189 -4.50 -8.79 27.49
CA SER A 189 -3.72 -7.87 28.32
C SER A 189 -3.14 -8.60 29.52
N TYR A 190 -1.98 -8.21 30.01
CA TYR A 190 -1.35 -8.80 31.19
C TYR A 190 -2.33 -8.87 32.37
N ALA A 191 -3.16 -7.85 32.57
CA ALA A 191 -4.20 -7.84 33.60
C ALA A 191 -5.24 -8.97 33.41
N LYS A 192 -5.59 -9.33 32.18
CA LYS A 192 -6.53 -10.41 31.88
C LYS A 192 -5.89 -11.79 32.02
N LEU A 193 -4.59 -11.90 31.77
CA LEU A 193 -3.80 -13.12 32.04
C LEU A 193 -3.65 -13.38 33.53
N ASP A 194 -3.43 -12.35 34.34
CA ASP A 194 -3.38 -12.47 35.80
C ASP A 194 -4.72 -12.82 36.40
N ALA A 195 -5.82 -12.23 35.92
CA ALA A 195 -7.17 -12.59 36.35
C ALA A 195 -7.52 -14.06 36.03
N LEU A 196 -7.04 -14.60 34.89
CA LEU A 196 -7.21 -16.01 34.54
C LEU A 196 -6.33 -16.95 35.39
N ARG A 197 -5.15 -16.51 35.80
CA ARG A 197 -4.29 -17.25 36.75
C ARG A 197 -4.90 -17.34 38.14
N THR A 198 -5.47 -16.25 38.63
CA THR A 198 -6.13 -16.18 39.96
C THR A 198 -7.47 -16.90 39.98
N SER A 199 -8.16 -17.04 38.85
CA SER A 199 -9.44 -17.78 38.76
C SER A 199 -9.28 -19.31 38.60
N GLY A 200 -8.05 -19.85 38.58
CA GLY A 200 -7.80 -21.30 38.44
C GLY A 200 -8.15 -21.87 37.05
N ALA A 201 -8.52 -21.04 36.07
CA ALA A 201 -8.93 -21.47 34.74
C ALA A 201 -7.77 -21.89 33.83
N VAL A 202 -6.53 -21.61 34.21
CA VAL A 202 -5.32 -22.02 33.48
C VAL A 202 -4.44 -22.85 34.43
N GLN A 203 -4.62 -24.14 34.43
CA GLN A 203 -3.65 -25.06 35.01
C GLN A 203 -2.46 -25.16 34.04
N ALA A 204 -1.26 -24.80 34.50
CA ALA A 204 -0.06 -25.03 33.73
C ALA A 204 0.06 -26.54 33.43
N PRO A 205 0.36 -26.95 32.19
CA PRO A 205 0.58 -28.35 31.87
C PRO A 205 1.71 -28.86 32.76
N ARG A 206 1.46 -29.91 33.55
CA ARG A 206 2.51 -30.60 34.31
C ARG A 206 3.53 -31.13 33.33
N PRO A 207 4.81 -30.94 33.54
CA PRO A 207 5.84 -31.53 32.73
C PRO A 207 5.74 -33.05 32.88
N THR A 208 5.06 -33.70 31.95
CA THR A 208 5.07 -35.16 31.83
C THR A 208 6.26 -35.54 30.99
N GLY A 209 7.28 -36.09 31.64
CA GLY A 209 8.14 -37.08 31.02
C GLY A 209 9.49 -36.63 30.47
N ARG A 210 10.48 -37.05 31.21
CA ARG A 210 11.81 -37.45 30.76
C ARG A 210 12.73 -36.44 30.11
N LEU A 211 13.44 -35.72 30.92
CA LEU A 211 14.84 -35.38 30.70
C LEU A 211 15.71 -36.68 30.66
N SER A 212 15.65 -37.43 29.60
CA SER A 212 16.51 -38.60 29.39
C SER A 212 17.31 -38.56 28.09
N TYR A 213 17.22 -37.49 27.34
CA TYR A 213 17.95 -37.37 26.07
C TYR A 213 19.21 -36.51 26.09
N LEU A 214 19.40 -35.64 27.09
CA LEU A 214 20.61 -34.81 27.21
C LEU A 214 21.76 -35.46 27.96
N GLY A 215 21.49 -36.57 28.69
CA GLY A 215 22.54 -37.32 29.40
C GLY A 215 23.37 -38.30 28.56
N LYS A 216 22.90 -38.59 27.34
CA LYS A 216 23.53 -39.62 26.48
C LYS A 216 24.49 -39.06 25.42
N MET A 217 24.50 -37.76 25.21
CA MET A 217 25.38 -37.11 24.23
C MET A 217 26.68 -36.55 24.78
N LEU A 218 26.84 -36.50 26.11
CA LEU A 218 28.08 -36.02 26.74
C LEU A 218 29.01 -37.13 27.24
N GLY A 219 28.68 -38.40 26.98
CA GLY A 219 29.46 -39.57 27.38
C GLY A 219 30.35 -40.19 26.31
N GLN A 220 30.49 -39.62 25.13
CA GLN A 220 31.29 -40.18 24.03
C GLN A 220 32.40 -39.25 23.51
N LEU A 221 32.98 -38.43 24.36
CA LEU A 221 34.26 -37.75 24.09
C LEU A 221 35.23 -38.07 25.21
N LYS A 222 35.82 -39.25 25.10
CA LYS A 222 37.12 -39.63 25.65
C LYS A 222 37.81 -40.50 24.61
#